data_d9ff7cd20af185ab4df825f235132143
#
_entry.id   d9ff7cd20af185ab4df825f235132143
#
_cell.length_a   1.000
_cell.length_b   1.000
_cell.length_c   1.000
_cell.angle_alpha   90.00
_cell.angle_beta   90.00
_cell.angle_gamma   90.00
#
_symmetry.space_group_name_H-M   'P 1'
#
loop_
_entity.id
_entity.type
_entity.pdbx_description
1 polymer ?
#
loop_
_entity_poly.entity_id
_entity_poly.type
_entity_poly.pdbx_seq_one_letter_code
_entity_poly.pdbx_strand_id
1 'polypeptide(L)'
;MLENQISINNLSKVYDNGFKALKNINLNIKKGEIFAMLGPNGAGKTTLISIICGIVKPSEGKVTVEDFDIIDDYRDTRSRIGLVPQELTLEQFETVFSNVSYSRGLYGKKSNPDHIEKVLKQLSLWDKKDLRLRQLSGGMKRRVLIAKALSHEPSILFLDEPTAGVDVELRKEMWKVVKSLQETGVTIILTTHYIEEAEAIADRVGVINQGEIIIVEKKKELLKKMGHKKLIVELQEELNQIPISLQKYNLKLGENKMSLNYTYDLKEKQTGITDLLQSITDTGLKLRDIKTEQSNLEKIFVSLVRENNEV
;
A
#
# COMPACT_ATOMS: atom_id res chain seq x y z
N MET A 1 18.36 15.60 5.29
CA MET A 1 17.68 14.32 5.63
C MET A 1 16.20 14.61 5.63
N LEU A 2 15.37 13.73 5.06
CA LEU A 2 13.92 13.86 5.18
C LEU A 2 13.57 13.61 6.64
N GLU A 3 12.88 14.56 7.25
CA GLU A 3 12.45 14.53 8.65
C GLU A 3 11.40 13.43 8.84
N ASN A 4 11.49 12.66 9.92
CA ASN A 4 10.48 11.66 10.24
C ASN A 4 9.24 12.39 10.73
N GLN A 5 8.10 12.13 10.09
CA GLN A 5 6.82 12.70 10.50
C GLN A 5 6.11 11.83 11.54
N ILE A 6 6.36 10.51 11.48
CA ILE A 6 5.89 9.57 12.50
C ILE A 6 7.07 8.69 12.89
N SER A 7 7.32 8.54 14.19
CA SER A 7 8.33 7.64 14.74
C SER A 7 7.68 6.68 15.74
N ILE A 8 7.89 5.39 15.53
CA ILE A 8 7.35 4.29 16.33
C ILE A 8 8.52 3.49 16.87
N ASN A 9 8.61 3.35 18.18
CA ASN A 9 9.71 2.68 18.86
C ASN A 9 9.16 1.60 19.80
N ASN A 10 9.54 0.34 19.56
CA ASN A 10 9.24 -0.84 20.37
C ASN A 10 7.75 -0.98 20.73
N LEU A 11 6.87 -0.62 19.79
CA LEU A 11 5.44 -0.59 20.01
C LEU A 11 4.86 -2.00 20.09
N SER A 12 4.16 -2.32 21.18
CA SER A 12 3.45 -3.58 21.38
C SER A 12 2.01 -3.33 21.81
N LYS A 13 1.11 -4.22 21.41
CA LYS A 13 -0.28 -4.22 21.84
C LYS A 13 -0.77 -5.61 22.18
N VAL A 14 -1.18 -5.77 23.43
CA VAL A 14 -1.88 -6.96 23.93
C VAL A 14 -3.27 -6.51 24.36
N TYR A 15 -4.31 -7.19 23.90
CA TYR A 15 -5.70 -6.97 24.32
C TYR A 15 -6.00 -7.75 25.60
N ASP A 16 -7.10 -7.42 26.28
CA ASP A 16 -7.49 -8.01 27.57
C ASP A 16 -7.70 -9.53 27.51
N ASN A 17 -8.04 -10.06 26.35
CA ASN A 17 -8.15 -11.50 26.09
C ASN A 17 -6.80 -12.21 25.86
N GLY A 18 -5.67 -11.52 26.05
CA GLY A 18 -4.32 -12.03 25.83
C GLY A 18 -3.84 -12.04 24.37
N PHE A 19 -4.67 -11.58 23.42
CA PHE A 19 -4.29 -11.53 22.01
C PHE A 19 -3.22 -10.46 21.76
N LYS A 20 -2.06 -10.88 21.26
CA LYS A 20 -0.93 -10.01 20.89
C LYS A 20 -1.12 -9.51 19.46
N ALA A 21 -1.71 -8.32 19.31
CA ALA A 21 -1.98 -7.73 18.01
C ALA A 21 -0.77 -7.05 17.36
N LEU A 22 0.15 -6.51 18.17
CA LEU A 22 1.42 -5.94 17.71
C LEU A 22 2.55 -6.38 18.65
N LYS A 23 3.72 -6.64 18.05
CA LYS A 23 4.90 -7.16 18.75
C LYS A 23 6.13 -6.35 18.32
N ASN A 24 6.61 -5.52 19.22
CA ASN A 24 7.87 -4.76 19.09
C ASN A 24 8.02 -4.02 17.72
N ILE A 25 6.98 -3.31 17.30
CA ILE A 25 6.99 -2.56 16.04
C ILE A 25 7.94 -1.38 16.12
N ASN A 26 8.85 -1.30 15.16
CA ASN A 26 9.75 -0.16 14.94
C ASN A 26 9.55 0.34 13.51
N LEU A 27 9.11 1.60 13.36
CA LEU A 27 8.79 2.19 12.06
C LEU A 27 8.97 3.70 12.07
N ASN A 28 9.59 4.22 11.01
CA ASN A 28 9.65 5.64 10.72
C ASN A 28 8.98 5.96 9.40
N ILE A 29 8.05 6.91 9.40
CA ILE A 29 7.37 7.43 8.21
C ILE A 29 7.88 8.83 7.92
N LYS A 30 8.27 9.06 6.67
CA LYS A 30 8.88 10.32 6.23
C LYS A 30 7.84 11.33 5.79
N LYS A 31 8.16 12.61 5.96
CA LYS A 31 7.29 13.69 5.52
C LYS A 31 7.07 13.68 4.00
N GLY A 32 5.82 13.82 3.57
CA GLY A 32 5.42 13.92 2.17
C GLY A 32 5.50 12.62 1.37
N GLU A 33 5.73 11.46 2.02
CA GLU A 33 5.69 10.18 1.32
C GLU A 33 4.29 9.54 1.32
N ILE A 34 4.03 8.68 0.34
CA ILE A 34 2.96 7.68 0.41
C ILE A 34 3.58 6.38 0.92
N PHE A 35 3.21 6.01 2.15
CA PHE A 35 3.62 4.77 2.78
C PHE A 35 2.49 3.74 2.73
N ALA A 36 2.71 2.59 2.09
CA ALA A 36 1.75 1.50 2.06
C ALA A 36 2.12 0.41 3.07
N MET A 37 1.21 0.09 3.97
CA MET A 37 1.32 -1.05 4.87
C MET A 37 0.57 -2.24 4.28
N LEU A 38 1.30 -3.23 3.78
CA LEU A 38 0.78 -4.48 3.23
C LEU A 38 0.72 -5.56 4.31
N GLY A 39 -0.35 -6.35 4.30
CA GLY A 39 -0.46 -7.51 5.18
C GLY A 39 -1.82 -8.21 5.03
N PRO A 40 -1.92 -9.49 5.38
CA PRO A 40 -3.18 -10.20 5.39
C PRO A 40 -4.16 -9.62 6.42
N ASN A 41 -5.42 -10.05 6.36
CA ASN A 41 -6.41 -9.71 7.38
C ASN A 41 -5.96 -10.26 8.74
N GLY A 42 -6.11 -9.45 9.79
CA GLY A 42 -5.64 -9.81 11.13
C GLY A 42 -4.14 -9.60 11.38
N ALA A 43 -3.35 -9.13 10.42
CA ALA A 43 -1.91 -8.89 10.59
C ALA A 43 -1.56 -7.77 11.58
N GLY A 44 -2.52 -6.94 12.01
CA GLY A 44 -2.31 -5.82 12.94
C GLY A 44 -2.37 -4.43 12.31
N LYS A 45 -2.65 -4.30 11.00
CA LYS A 45 -2.70 -3.01 10.27
C LYS A 45 -3.63 -1.98 10.92
N THR A 46 -4.90 -2.32 11.11
CA THR A 46 -5.91 -1.43 11.71
C THR A 46 -5.57 -1.12 13.17
N THR A 47 -5.01 -2.08 13.93
CA THR A 47 -4.55 -1.83 15.31
C THR A 47 -3.43 -0.80 15.33
N LEU A 48 -2.46 -0.90 14.42
CA LEU A 48 -1.35 0.04 14.31
C LEU A 48 -1.87 1.46 14.01
N ILE A 49 -2.73 1.62 12.99
CA ILE A 49 -3.38 2.90 12.68
C ILE A 49 -4.15 3.44 13.88
N SER A 50 -4.96 2.60 14.54
CA SER A 50 -5.79 3.00 15.68
C SER A 50 -4.95 3.52 16.86
N ILE A 51 -3.75 2.96 17.06
CA ILE A 51 -2.83 3.46 18.10
C ILE A 51 -2.24 4.81 17.68
N ILE A 52 -1.74 4.96 16.46
CA ILE A 52 -1.15 6.22 15.98
C ILE A 52 -2.19 7.34 16.01
N CYS A 53 -3.44 7.05 15.64
CA CYS A 53 -4.56 8.00 15.68
C CYS A 53 -5.09 8.26 17.11
N GLY A 54 -4.52 7.61 18.13
CA GLY A 54 -4.93 7.79 19.53
C GLY A 54 -6.32 7.23 19.88
N ILE A 55 -6.83 6.25 19.10
CA ILE A 55 -8.10 5.54 19.36
C ILE A 55 -7.87 4.40 20.34
N VAL A 56 -6.76 3.67 20.20
CA VAL A 56 -6.36 2.55 21.05
C VAL A 56 -5.06 2.90 21.76
N LYS A 57 -4.97 2.64 23.06
CA LYS A 57 -3.72 2.84 23.82
C LYS A 57 -2.76 1.68 23.54
N PRO A 58 -1.46 1.95 23.34
CA PRO A 58 -0.44 0.91 23.29
C PRO A 58 -0.33 0.19 24.63
N SER A 59 0.20 -1.04 24.63
CA SER A 59 0.60 -1.74 25.87
C SER A 59 2.02 -1.40 26.26
N GLU A 60 2.91 -1.23 25.28
CA GLU A 60 4.32 -0.86 25.46
C GLU A 60 4.80 -0.04 24.28
N GLY A 61 5.94 0.63 24.46
CA GLY A 61 6.60 1.42 23.42
C GLY A 61 6.11 2.85 23.34
N LYS A 62 6.65 3.59 22.36
CA LYS A 62 6.39 5.02 22.18
C LYS A 62 6.10 5.34 20.72
N VAL A 63 5.14 6.24 20.50
CA VAL A 63 4.83 6.78 19.17
C VAL A 63 4.83 8.29 19.24
N THR A 64 5.49 8.93 18.30
CA THR A 64 5.46 10.38 18.14
C THR A 64 5.01 10.76 16.73
N VAL A 65 4.29 11.87 16.64
CA VAL A 65 3.81 12.48 15.41
C VAL A 65 4.30 13.92 15.38
N GLU A 66 5.20 14.25 14.45
CA GLU A 66 5.86 15.56 14.40
C GLU A 66 6.46 15.95 15.78
N ASP A 67 7.16 14.99 16.41
CA ASP A 67 7.76 15.07 17.74
C ASP A 67 6.79 15.12 18.93
N PHE A 68 5.50 15.24 18.71
CA PHE A 68 4.46 15.18 19.75
C PHE A 68 4.13 13.73 20.12
N ASP A 69 4.09 13.44 21.43
CA ASP A 69 3.69 12.13 21.93
C ASP A 69 2.18 11.89 21.76
N ILE A 70 1.78 10.71 21.25
CA ILE A 70 0.37 10.41 21.01
C ILE A 70 -0.49 10.28 22.27
N ILE A 71 0.13 10.12 23.44
CA ILE A 71 -0.55 10.00 24.74
C ILE A 71 -0.55 11.37 25.46
N ASP A 72 0.63 11.94 25.65
CA ASP A 72 0.79 13.16 26.44
C ASP A 72 0.31 14.39 25.67
N ASP A 73 0.58 14.45 24.36
CA ASP A 73 0.24 15.57 23.47
C ASP A 73 -0.92 15.20 22.52
N TYR A 74 -1.88 14.40 22.97
CA TYR A 74 -2.93 13.80 22.11
C TYR A 74 -3.75 14.83 21.30
N ARG A 75 -3.94 16.04 21.78
CA ARG A 75 -4.68 17.09 21.05
C ARG A 75 -3.89 17.60 19.87
N ASP A 76 -2.58 17.78 20.06
CA ASP A 76 -1.66 18.22 19.02
C ASP A 76 -1.51 17.17 17.93
N THR A 77 -1.31 15.92 18.32
CA THR A 77 -1.20 14.82 17.36
C THR A 77 -2.48 14.60 16.56
N ARG A 78 -3.65 14.58 17.22
CA ARG A 78 -4.94 14.40 16.52
C ARG A 78 -5.26 15.57 15.60
N SER A 79 -4.85 16.79 15.92
CA SER A 79 -5.05 17.96 15.05
C SER A 79 -4.27 17.87 13.74
N ARG A 80 -3.22 17.05 13.69
CA ARG A 80 -2.34 16.80 12.54
C ARG A 80 -2.74 15.60 11.72
N ILE A 81 -3.68 14.78 12.21
CA ILE A 81 -4.05 13.50 11.61
C ILE A 81 -5.47 13.57 11.06
N GLY A 82 -5.64 13.23 9.80
CA GLY A 82 -6.92 12.85 9.20
C GLY A 82 -7.02 11.33 9.09
N LEU A 83 -8.13 10.75 9.48
CA LEU A 83 -8.38 9.31 9.37
C LEU A 83 -9.61 9.04 8.51
N VAL A 84 -9.43 8.17 7.52
CA VAL A 84 -10.51 7.58 6.71
C VAL A 84 -10.61 6.11 7.07
N PRO A 85 -11.65 5.70 7.80
CA PRO A 85 -11.84 4.31 8.19
C PRO A 85 -12.28 3.45 7.01
N GLN A 86 -12.15 2.13 7.17
CA GLN A 86 -12.59 1.16 6.17
C GLN A 86 -14.11 1.24 5.94
N GLU A 87 -14.89 1.40 7.00
CA GLU A 87 -16.36 1.46 6.92
C GLU A 87 -16.87 2.85 6.50
N LEU A 88 -17.94 2.87 5.70
CA LEU A 88 -18.60 4.09 5.22
C LEU A 88 -19.61 4.61 6.25
N THR A 89 -19.12 5.15 7.35
CA THR A 89 -19.98 5.73 8.40
C THR A 89 -20.22 7.23 8.11
N LEU A 90 -21.37 7.55 7.53
CA LEU A 90 -21.75 8.91 7.13
C LEU A 90 -23.20 9.23 7.50
N GLU A 91 -23.46 10.47 7.92
CA GLU A 91 -24.79 11.02 8.16
C GLU A 91 -25.56 11.18 6.84
N GLN A 92 -26.45 10.24 6.55
CA GLN A 92 -27.10 10.06 5.25
C GLN A 92 -27.98 11.24 4.80
N PHE A 93 -28.50 12.02 5.74
CA PHE A 93 -29.50 13.08 5.48
C PHE A 93 -28.89 14.47 5.25
N GLU A 94 -27.65 14.67 5.68
CA GLU A 94 -26.91 15.91 5.51
C GLU A 94 -26.34 16.06 4.10
N THR A 95 -26.09 17.32 3.69
CA THR A 95 -25.42 17.59 2.42
C THR A 95 -23.92 17.32 2.53
N VAL A 96 -23.26 17.16 1.37
CA VAL A 96 -21.80 17.01 1.30
C VAL A 96 -21.10 18.17 2.00
N PHE A 97 -21.47 19.41 1.67
CA PHE A 97 -20.86 20.62 2.24
C PHE A 97 -21.05 20.70 3.75
N SER A 98 -22.29 20.47 4.24
CA SER A 98 -22.63 20.49 5.66
C SER A 98 -21.79 19.46 6.44
N ASN A 99 -21.71 18.23 5.94
CA ASN A 99 -20.97 17.15 6.58
C ASN A 99 -19.47 17.46 6.73
N VAL A 100 -18.84 17.99 5.68
CA VAL A 100 -17.41 18.33 5.69
C VAL A 100 -17.16 19.54 6.59
N SER A 101 -18.02 20.58 6.52
CA SER A 101 -17.93 21.76 7.38
C SER A 101 -18.10 21.43 8.86
N TYR A 102 -19.04 20.55 9.18
CA TYR A 102 -19.26 20.06 10.54
C TYR A 102 -18.03 19.34 11.09
N SER A 103 -17.41 18.47 10.27
CA SER A 103 -16.18 17.79 10.66
C SER A 103 -15.06 18.75 11.04
N ARG A 104 -14.90 19.86 10.33
CA ARG A 104 -13.94 20.91 10.67
C ARG A 104 -14.19 21.48 12.07
N GLY A 105 -15.46 21.73 12.40
CA GLY A 105 -15.88 22.23 13.71
C GLY A 105 -15.56 21.28 14.86
N LEU A 106 -15.67 19.97 14.64
CA LEU A 106 -15.33 18.96 15.65
C LEU A 106 -13.83 18.99 16.07
N TYR A 107 -12.95 19.46 15.18
CA TYR A 107 -11.53 19.71 15.49
C TYR A 107 -11.26 21.10 16.08
N GLY A 108 -12.30 21.85 16.47
CA GLY A 108 -12.17 23.20 17.04
C GLY A 108 -11.68 24.27 16.06
N LYS A 109 -11.69 23.98 14.75
CA LYS A 109 -11.26 24.92 13.71
C LYS A 109 -12.40 25.89 13.36
N LYS A 110 -12.06 27.16 13.19
CA LYS A 110 -13.01 28.16 12.70
C LYS A 110 -13.56 27.78 11.32
N SER A 111 -14.79 28.20 11.02
CA SER A 111 -15.39 28.02 9.69
C SER A 111 -14.48 28.62 8.62
N ASN A 112 -14.25 27.85 7.56
CA ASN A 112 -13.44 28.26 6.39
C ASN A 112 -14.07 27.66 5.12
N PRO A 113 -15.11 28.33 4.56
CA PRO A 113 -15.79 27.85 3.36
C PRO A 113 -14.85 27.71 2.16
N ASP A 114 -13.87 28.61 2.01
CA ASP A 114 -12.92 28.58 0.90
C ASP A 114 -12.03 27.34 0.94
N HIS A 115 -11.59 26.94 2.14
CA HIS A 115 -10.85 25.69 2.30
C HIS A 115 -11.72 24.47 1.96
N ILE A 116 -12.96 24.45 2.44
CA ILE A 116 -13.90 23.35 2.13
C ILE A 116 -14.16 23.27 0.63
N GLU A 117 -14.37 24.43 -0.03
CA GLU A 117 -14.52 24.48 -1.48
C GLU A 117 -13.29 23.89 -2.20
N LYS A 118 -12.08 24.31 -1.79
CA LYS A 118 -10.82 23.78 -2.34
C LYS A 118 -10.74 22.26 -2.21
N VAL A 119 -11.03 21.72 -1.02
CA VAL A 119 -11.02 20.26 -0.75
C VAL A 119 -12.06 19.54 -1.61
N LEU A 120 -13.28 20.06 -1.69
CA LEU A 120 -14.35 19.45 -2.48
C LEU A 120 -14.03 19.48 -3.99
N LYS A 121 -13.42 20.56 -4.50
CA LYS A 121 -12.96 20.63 -5.90
C LYS A 121 -11.88 19.61 -6.19
N GLN A 122 -10.87 19.49 -5.32
CA GLN A 122 -9.78 18.51 -5.44
C GLN A 122 -10.29 17.06 -5.48
N LEU A 123 -11.40 16.80 -4.78
CA LEU A 123 -12.03 15.48 -4.72
C LEU A 123 -13.15 15.30 -5.76
N SER A 124 -13.34 16.26 -6.69
CA SER A 124 -14.41 16.26 -7.71
C SER A 124 -15.81 16.10 -7.10
N LEU A 125 -16.06 16.79 -5.99
CA LEU A 125 -17.32 16.79 -5.25
C LEU A 125 -18.01 18.14 -5.21
N TRP A 126 -17.38 19.20 -5.74
CA TRP A 126 -17.94 20.57 -5.62
C TRP A 126 -19.31 20.71 -6.27
N ASP A 127 -19.50 20.15 -7.46
CA ASP A 127 -20.77 20.16 -8.18
C ASP A 127 -21.87 19.34 -7.47
N LYS A 128 -21.50 18.57 -6.47
CA LYS A 128 -22.40 17.73 -5.66
C LYS A 128 -22.53 18.22 -4.22
N LYS A 129 -21.99 19.41 -3.88
CA LYS A 129 -21.90 19.94 -2.52
C LYS A 129 -23.23 20.02 -1.80
N ASP A 130 -24.32 20.30 -2.54
CA ASP A 130 -25.67 20.46 -2.01
C ASP A 130 -26.49 19.16 -2.02
N LEU A 131 -25.95 18.06 -2.60
CA LEU A 131 -26.62 16.76 -2.58
C LEU A 131 -26.51 16.13 -1.20
N ARG A 132 -27.57 15.44 -0.79
CA ARG A 132 -27.57 14.63 0.43
C ARG A 132 -26.74 13.36 0.22
N LEU A 133 -26.04 12.91 1.27
CA LEU A 133 -25.11 11.77 1.16
C LEU A 133 -25.79 10.48 0.70
N ARG A 134 -27.06 10.26 1.02
CA ARG A 134 -27.84 9.11 0.53
C ARG A 134 -27.96 9.04 -1.00
N GLN A 135 -27.81 10.16 -1.71
CA GLN A 135 -27.91 10.27 -3.16
C GLN A 135 -26.60 9.97 -3.90
N LEU A 136 -25.50 9.81 -3.15
CA LEU A 136 -24.18 9.60 -3.71
C LEU A 136 -23.90 8.11 -3.94
N SER A 137 -23.09 7.80 -4.97
CA SER A 137 -22.50 6.49 -5.16
C SER A 137 -21.52 6.10 -4.04
N GLY A 138 -21.17 4.83 -3.92
CA GLY A 138 -20.18 4.36 -2.92
C GLY A 138 -18.82 5.05 -3.06
N GLY A 139 -18.33 5.23 -4.29
CA GLY A 139 -17.08 5.95 -4.55
C GLY A 139 -17.15 7.43 -4.18
N MET A 140 -18.27 8.09 -4.44
CA MET A 140 -18.48 9.48 -4.00
C MET A 140 -18.52 9.58 -2.47
N LYS A 141 -19.21 8.68 -1.79
CA LYS A 141 -19.22 8.60 -0.32
C LYS A 141 -17.82 8.43 0.25
N ARG A 142 -16.98 7.60 -0.38
CA ARG A 142 -15.58 7.44 0.02
C ARG A 142 -14.80 8.74 -0.11
N ARG A 143 -15.00 9.48 -1.21
CA ARG A 143 -14.37 10.81 -1.39
C ARG A 143 -14.87 11.83 -0.34
N VAL A 144 -16.13 11.76 0.09
CA VAL A 144 -16.63 12.59 1.19
C VAL A 144 -15.95 12.26 2.51
N LEU A 145 -15.66 10.98 2.81
CA LEU A 145 -14.86 10.62 3.99
C LEU A 145 -13.46 11.23 3.95
N ILE A 146 -12.83 11.22 2.77
CA ILE A 146 -11.53 11.90 2.60
C ILE A 146 -11.68 13.41 2.79
N ALA A 147 -12.73 14.04 2.24
CA ALA A 147 -12.99 15.46 2.46
C ALA A 147 -13.16 15.81 3.95
N LYS A 148 -13.90 14.98 4.69
CA LYS A 148 -14.04 15.11 6.15
C LYS A 148 -12.69 15.03 6.86
N ALA A 149 -11.88 14.04 6.50
CA ALA A 149 -10.55 13.86 7.08
C ALA A 149 -9.59 15.02 6.77
N LEU A 150 -9.76 15.70 5.64
CA LEU A 150 -8.97 16.87 5.23
C LEU A 150 -9.53 18.21 5.72
N SER A 151 -10.74 18.23 6.27
CA SER A 151 -11.47 19.48 6.59
C SER A 151 -10.75 20.38 7.60
N HIS A 152 -9.95 19.81 8.50
CA HIS A 152 -9.20 20.52 9.54
C HIS A 152 -7.74 20.80 9.19
N GLU A 153 -7.33 20.56 7.91
CA GLU A 153 -5.99 20.81 7.36
C GLU A 153 -4.90 19.94 8.03
N PRO A 154 -5.07 18.62 8.07
CA PRO A 154 -4.05 17.75 8.65
C PRO A 154 -2.80 17.68 7.76
N SER A 155 -1.63 17.46 8.38
CA SER A 155 -0.37 17.18 7.67
C SER A 155 -0.23 15.69 7.28
N ILE A 156 -1.02 14.81 7.92
CA ILE A 156 -0.99 13.36 7.76
C ILE A 156 -2.39 12.83 7.49
N LEU A 157 -2.51 11.95 6.50
CA LEU A 157 -3.77 11.28 6.16
C LEU A 157 -3.61 9.76 6.24
N PHE A 158 -4.39 9.13 7.10
CA PHE A 158 -4.53 7.68 7.16
C PHE A 158 -5.72 7.21 6.34
N LEU A 159 -5.51 6.20 5.51
CA LEU A 159 -6.51 5.54 4.68
C LEU A 159 -6.53 4.05 5.02
N ASP A 160 -7.51 3.60 5.77
CA ASP A 160 -7.64 2.18 6.13
C ASP A 160 -8.44 1.46 5.04
N GLU A 161 -7.74 0.64 4.24
CA GLU A 161 -8.28 -0.10 3.09
C GLU A 161 -9.19 0.75 2.16
N PRO A 162 -8.67 1.85 1.59
CA PRO A 162 -9.48 2.87 0.93
C PRO A 162 -10.26 2.38 -0.29
N THR A 163 -9.86 1.28 -0.89
CA THR A 163 -10.48 0.72 -2.10
C THR A 163 -11.12 -0.65 -1.88
N ALA A 164 -11.32 -1.07 -0.62
CA ALA A 164 -12.01 -2.31 -0.32
C ALA A 164 -13.44 -2.29 -0.87
N GLY A 165 -13.81 -3.33 -1.63
CA GLY A 165 -15.15 -3.45 -2.23
C GLY A 165 -15.44 -2.48 -3.38
N VAL A 166 -14.40 -1.81 -3.94
CA VAL A 166 -14.52 -0.87 -5.06
C VAL A 166 -14.05 -1.54 -6.35
N ASP A 167 -14.74 -1.29 -7.46
CA ASP A 167 -14.34 -1.79 -8.78
C ASP A 167 -13.00 -1.19 -9.27
N VAL A 168 -12.41 -1.79 -10.30
CA VAL A 168 -11.07 -1.46 -10.80
C VAL A 168 -10.97 -0.01 -11.29
N GLU A 169 -12.03 0.52 -11.91
CA GLU A 169 -12.02 1.86 -12.50
C GLU A 169 -12.08 2.93 -11.40
N LEU A 170 -12.99 2.79 -10.46
CA LEU A 170 -13.09 3.67 -9.29
C LEU A 170 -11.82 3.61 -8.42
N ARG A 171 -11.17 2.43 -8.33
CA ARG A 171 -9.88 2.28 -7.64
C ARG A 171 -8.80 3.13 -8.29
N LYS A 172 -8.66 3.10 -9.61
CA LYS A 172 -7.69 3.94 -10.34
C LYS A 172 -7.95 5.43 -10.17
N GLU A 173 -9.23 5.84 -10.14
CA GLU A 173 -9.58 7.24 -9.84
C GLU A 173 -9.18 7.64 -8.42
N MET A 174 -9.39 6.77 -7.44
CA MET A 174 -8.96 7.00 -6.06
C MET A 174 -7.45 7.16 -5.95
N TRP A 175 -6.67 6.35 -6.68
CA TRP A 175 -5.21 6.48 -6.71
C TRP A 175 -4.75 7.84 -7.26
N LYS A 176 -5.43 8.37 -8.28
CA LYS A 176 -5.14 9.73 -8.79
C LYS A 176 -5.40 10.79 -7.71
N VAL A 177 -6.51 10.66 -6.99
CA VAL A 177 -6.84 11.55 -5.87
C VAL A 177 -5.78 11.48 -4.78
N VAL A 178 -5.38 10.29 -4.35
CA VAL A 178 -4.34 10.10 -3.32
C VAL A 178 -3.01 10.73 -3.75
N LYS A 179 -2.59 10.55 -5.00
CA LYS A 179 -1.39 11.19 -5.53
C LYS A 179 -1.47 12.71 -5.54
N SER A 180 -2.60 13.26 -5.98
CA SER A 180 -2.78 14.72 -5.99
C SER A 180 -2.74 15.34 -4.58
N LEU A 181 -3.19 14.59 -3.57
CA LEU A 181 -3.09 15.00 -2.16
C LEU A 181 -1.63 15.00 -1.67
N GLN A 182 -0.84 13.99 -2.03
CA GLN A 182 0.59 13.97 -1.73
C GLN A 182 1.33 15.17 -2.35
N GLU A 183 1.01 15.52 -3.59
CA GLU A 183 1.60 16.67 -4.27
C GLU A 183 1.34 18.01 -3.56
N THR A 184 0.29 18.10 -2.73
CA THR A 184 0.05 19.25 -1.85
C THR A 184 0.87 19.23 -0.56
N GLY A 185 1.70 18.20 -0.35
CA GLY A 185 2.59 18.07 0.81
C GLY A 185 2.03 17.22 1.95
N VAL A 186 0.85 16.62 1.78
CA VAL A 186 0.26 15.72 2.79
C VAL A 186 1.00 14.40 2.79
N THR A 187 1.41 13.91 3.96
CA THR A 187 1.94 12.55 4.13
C THR A 187 0.78 11.57 4.19
N ILE A 188 0.85 10.50 3.41
CA ILE A 188 -0.24 9.55 3.30
C ILE A 188 0.21 8.16 3.76
N ILE A 189 -0.54 7.58 4.67
CA ILE A 189 -0.36 6.20 5.12
C ILE A 189 -1.61 5.43 4.72
N LEU A 190 -1.43 4.40 3.91
CA LEU A 190 -2.53 3.53 3.54
C LEU A 190 -2.27 2.08 3.97
N THR A 191 -3.31 1.43 4.45
CA THR A 191 -3.30 -0.02 4.62
C THR A 191 -4.01 -0.65 3.44
N THR A 192 -3.50 -1.77 3.00
CA THR A 192 -4.14 -2.54 1.94
C THR A 192 -3.71 -4.01 1.99
N HIS A 193 -4.56 -4.87 1.50
CA HIS A 193 -4.21 -6.24 1.14
C HIS A 193 -4.09 -6.40 -0.39
N TYR A 194 -4.41 -5.35 -1.16
CA TYR A 194 -4.23 -5.31 -2.61
C TYR A 194 -2.84 -4.79 -2.95
N ILE A 195 -2.00 -5.68 -3.42
CA ILE A 195 -0.59 -5.39 -3.72
C ILE A 195 -0.46 -4.41 -4.89
N GLU A 196 -1.37 -4.51 -5.87
CA GLU A 196 -1.46 -3.60 -7.01
C GLU A 196 -1.60 -2.13 -6.57
N GLU A 197 -2.30 -1.88 -5.45
CA GLU A 197 -2.49 -0.53 -4.91
C GLU A 197 -1.16 0.05 -4.43
N ALA A 198 -0.42 -0.70 -3.61
CA ALA A 198 0.90 -0.28 -3.17
C ALA A 198 1.87 -0.12 -4.35
N GLU A 199 1.79 -1.01 -5.35
CA GLU A 199 2.61 -0.92 -6.56
C GLU A 199 2.31 0.32 -7.39
N ALA A 200 1.03 0.72 -7.47
CA ALA A 200 0.62 1.90 -8.25
C ALA A 200 1.07 3.22 -7.61
N ILE A 201 0.91 3.40 -6.30
CA ILE A 201 1.00 4.72 -5.69
C ILE A 201 2.06 4.88 -4.60
N ALA A 202 2.52 3.81 -3.94
CA ALA A 202 3.42 3.94 -2.80
C ALA A 202 4.85 4.32 -3.19
N ASP A 203 5.50 5.13 -2.34
CA ASP A 203 6.94 5.42 -2.39
C ASP A 203 7.73 4.37 -1.61
N ARG A 204 7.22 4.01 -0.43
CA ARG A 204 7.76 2.95 0.43
C ARG A 204 6.65 1.99 0.84
N VAL A 205 7.05 0.76 1.04
CA VAL A 205 6.16 -0.34 1.43
C VAL A 205 6.68 -0.97 2.72
N GLY A 206 5.79 -1.15 3.68
CA GLY A 206 6.00 -1.99 4.85
C GLY A 206 5.16 -3.26 4.74
N VAL A 207 5.73 -4.40 5.03
CA VAL A 207 5.00 -5.68 5.11
C VAL A 207 4.86 -6.04 6.57
N ILE A 208 3.61 -6.24 7.01
CA ILE A 208 3.28 -6.67 8.37
C ILE A 208 2.59 -8.04 8.32
N ASN A 209 3.01 -8.95 9.19
CA ASN A 209 2.37 -10.25 9.37
C ASN A 209 2.40 -10.63 10.86
N GLN A 210 1.31 -11.20 11.36
CA GLN A 210 1.18 -11.67 12.76
C GLN A 210 1.64 -10.65 13.84
N GLY A 211 1.41 -9.36 13.57
CA GLY A 211 1.77 -8.26 14.49
C GLY A 211 3.24 -7.82 14.42
N GLU A 212 4.01 -8.29 13.47
CA GLU A 212 5.44 -7.94 13.29
C GLU A 212 5.68 -7.31 11.91
N ILE A 213 6.58 -6.32 11.83
CA ILE A 213 7.03 -5.77 10.55
C ILE A 213 8.15 -6.66 10.02
N ILE A 214 7.91 -7.29 8.86
CA ILE A 214 8.86 -8.17 8.20
C ILE A 214 9.91 -7.34 7.43
N ILE A 215 9.46 -6.32 6.71
CA ILE A 215 10.33 -5.47 5.89
C ILE A 215 9.73 -4.08 5.72
N VAL A 216 10.60 -3.07 5.65
CA VAL A 216 10.24 -1.70 5.23
C VAL A 216 11.26 -1.23 4.21
N GLU A 217 10.82 -1.00 2.97
CA GLU A 217 11.74 -0.65 1.90
C GLU A 217 11.09 0.30 0.87
N LYS A 218 11.90 1.04 0.12
CA LYS A 218 11.42 1.75 -1.06
C LYS A 218 10.89 0.75 -2.07
N LYS A 219 9.73 1.04 -2.66
CA LYS A 219 9.12 0.17 -3.67
C LYS A 219 10.11 -0.27 -4.76
N LYS A 220 10.87 0.68 -5.32
CA LYS A 220 11.86 0.39 -6.36
C LYS A 220 12.98 -0.54 -5.89
N GLU A 221 13.44 -0.38 -4.64
CA GLU A 221 14.49 -1.21 -4.05
C GLU A 221 13.98 -2.62 -3.73
N LEU A 222 12.73 -2.72 -3.25
CA LEU A 222 12.10 -4.02 -2.98
C LEU A 222 11.98 -4.84 -4.27
N LEU A 223 11.51 -4.20 -5.35
CA LEU A 223 11.44 -4.84 -6.68
C LEU A 223 12.82 -5.26 -7.22
N LYS A 224 13.87 -4.49 -6.93
CA LYS A 224 15.24 -4.84 -7.32
C LYS A 224 15.84 -5.97 -6.46
N LYS A 225 15.64 -5.91 -5.14
CA LYS A 225 16.25 -6.86 -4.19
C LYS A 225 15.65 -8.26 -4.26
N MET A 226 14.35 -8.36 -4.48
CA MET A 226 13.57 -9.59 -4.43
C MET A 226 12.93 -9.94 -5.78
N GLY A 227 13.02 -9.04 -6.75
CA GLY A 227 12.46 -9.24 -8.07
C GLY A 227 13.36 -10.13 -8.92
N HIS A 228 12.89 -11.33 -9.25
CA HIS A 228 13.49 -12.15 -10.30
C HIS A 228 12.84 -11.78 -11.64
N LYS A 229 13.65 -11.77 -12.70
CA LYS A 229 13.11 -11.76 -14.06
C LYS A 229 13.05 -13.21 -14.56
N LYS A 230 11.95 -13.50 -15.24
CA LYS A 230 11.72 -14.75 -15.91
C LYS A 230 11.74 -14.50 -17.40
N LEU A 231 12.65 -15.14 -18.10
CA LEU A 231 12.63 -15.23 -19.55
C LEU A 231 11.80 -16.45 -19.93
N ILE A 232 10.75 -16.23 -20.69
CA ILE A 232 9.90 -17.28 -21.25
C ILE A 232 10.25 -17.38 -22.73
N VAL A 233 10.80 -18.50 -23.11
CA VAL A 233 11.13 -18.82 -24.49
C VAL A 233 10.05 -19.75 -25.02
N GLU A 234 9.19 -19.25 -25.89
CA GLU A 234 8.14 -20.05 -26.55
C GLU A 234 8.73 -20.83 -27.73
N LEU A 235 8.42 -22.09 -27.81
CA LEU A 235 8.86 -23.01 -28.85
C LEU A 235 7.77 -23.21 -29.91
N GLN A 236 8.16 -23.57 -31.13
CA GLN A 236 7.23 -23.91 -32.21
C GLN A 236 6.62 -25.31 -32.05
N GLU A 237 7.33 -26.21 -31.34
CA GLU A 237 6.95 -27.60 -31.15
C GLU A 237 6.99 -27.96 -29.66
N GLU A 238 6.19 -28.96 -29.26
CA GLU A 238 6.17 -29.45 -27.88
C GLU A 238 7.48 -30.13 -27.50
N LEU A 239 7.94 -29.84 -26.30
CA LEU A 239 9.15 -30.44 -25.73
C LEU A 239 8.77 -31.37 -24.58
N ASN A 240 9.04 -32.67 -24.71
CA ASN A 240 8.72 -33.63 -23.65
C ASN A 240 9.72 -33.60 -22.49
N GLN A 241 10.99 -33.33 -22.78
CA GLN A 241 12.06 -33.22 -21.77
C GLN A 241 13.08 -32.16 -22.18
N ILE A 242 13.63 -31.45 -21.18
CA ILE A 242 14.69 -30.46 -21.42
C ILE A 242 15.96 -31.19 -21.84
N PRO A 243 16.58 -30.84 -22.99
CA PRO A 243 17.82 -31.42 -23.45
C PRO A 243 18.95 -31.34 -22.39
N ILE A 244 19.81 -32.36 -22.34
CA ILE A 244 20.91 -32.46 -21.36
C ILE A 244 21.85 -31.23 -21.46
N SER A 245 22.09 -30.72 -22.68
CA SER A 245 22.91 -29.53 -22.93
C SER A 245 22.35 -28.25 -22.29
N LEU A 246 21.04 -28.18 -22.03
CA LEU A 246 20.37 -27.03 -21.43
C LEU A 246 20.17 -27.15 -19.91
N GLN A 247 20.46 -28.30 -19.30
CA GLN A 247 20.29 -28.54 -17.85
C GLN A 247 21.09 -27.56 -16.98
N LYS A 248 22.26 -27.14 -17.46
CA LYS A 248 23.11 -26.14 -16.78
C LYS A 248 22.43 -24.79 -16.49
N TYR A 249 21.35 -24.48 -17.18
CA TYR A 249 20.64 -23.21 -17.02
C TYR A 249 19.44 -23.28 -16.04
N ASN A 250 19.24 -24.41 -15.33
CA ASN A 250 18.13 -24.60 -14.40
C ASN A 250 16.76 -24.21 -14.99
N LEU A 251 16.52 -24.58 -16.24
CA LEU A 251 15.28 -24.30 -16.95
C LEU A 251 14.11 -25.09 -16.36
N LYS A 252 12.93 -24.50 -16.39
CA LYS A 252 11.67 -25.20 -16.09
C LYS A 252 10.83 -25.26 -17.36
N LEU A 253 10.30 -26.45 -17.65
CA LEU A 253 9.34 -26.63 -18.74
C LEU A 253 8.00 -26.00 -18.33
N GLY A 254 7.36 -25.25 -19.23
CA GLY A 254 6.01 -24.71 -18.99
C GLY A 254 4.96 -25.81 -19.00
N GLU A 255 3.81 -25.54 -18.40
CA GLU A 255 2.68 -26.49 -18.30
C GLU A 255 2.19 -26.98 -19.66
N ASN A 256 2.25 -26.12 -20.66
CA ASN A 256 1.87 -26.43 -22.05
C ASN A 256 2.96 -27.17 -22.83
N LYS A 257 4.10 -27.51 -22.22
CA LYS A 257 5.27 -28.12 -22.85
C LYS A 257 5.86 -27.38 -24.07
N MET A 258 5.35 -26.17 -24.36
CA MET A 258 5.79 -25.35 -25.49
C MET A 258 6.60 -24.14 -25.04
N SER A 259 7.05 -24.08 -23.79
CA SER A 259 7.86 -22.97 -23.30
C SER A 259 8.93 -23.40 -22.32
N LEU A 260 10.09 -22.76 -22.41
CA LEU A 260 11.19 -22.88 -21.46
C LEU A 260 11.26 -21.62 -20.61
N ASN A 261 11.27 -21.81 -19.31
CA ASN A 261 11.28 -20.74 -18.33
C ASN A 261 12.65 -20.65 -17.67
N TYR A 262 13.34 -19.53 -17.88
CA TYR A 262 14.63 -19.21 -17.27
C TYR A 262 14.46 -18.10 -16.26
N THR A 263 14.84 -18.34 -15.01
CA THR A 263 14.80 -17.32 -13.94
C THR A 263 16.20 -16.81 -13.71
N TYR A 264 16.37 -15.46 -13.76
CA TYR A 264 17.65 -14.81 -13.55
C TYR A 264 17.53 -13.64 -12.58
N ASP A 265 18.62 -13.37 -11.83
CA ASP A 265 18.68 -12.26 -10.89
C ASP A 265 19.10 -10.98 -11.62
N LEU A 266 18.43 -9.86 -11.28
CA LEU A 266 18.80 -8.53 -11.79
C LEU A 266 20.11 -7.98 -11.20
N LYS A 267 20.63 -8.62 -10.14
CA LYS A 267 21.88 -8.21 -9.48
C LYS A 267 23.12 -8.70 -10.22
N GLU A 268 23.01 -9.74 -11.01
CA GLU A 268 24.13 -10.29 -11.75
C GLU A 268 24.47 -9.42 -12.96
N LYS A 269 25.74 -9.07 -13.12
CA LYS A 269 26.23 -8.29 -14.28
C LYS A 269 26.07 -9.04 -15.62
N GLN A 270 26.03 -10.38 -15.58
CA GLN A 270 25.80 -11.22 -16.75
C GLN A 270 24.55 -12.08 -16.49
N THR A 271 23.49 -11.81 -17.23
CA THR A 271 22.21 -12.52 -17.09
C THR A 271 22.23 -13.92 -17.72
N GLY A 272 23.26 -14.28 -18.44
CA GLY A 272 23.37 -15.57 -19.14
C GLY A 272 22.36 -15.78 -20.28
N ILE A 273 21.54 -14.75 -20.61
CA ILE A 273 20.47 -14.86 -21.62
C ILE A 273 21.04 -15.16 -22.99
N THR A 274 22.12 -14.46 -23.38
CA THR A 274 22.73 -14.64 -24.72
C THR A 274 23.23 -16.05 -24.89
N ASP A 275 23.96 -16.58 -23.90
CA ASP A 275 24.49 -17.95 -23.92
C ASP A 275 23.39 -18.98 -23.91
N LEU A 276 22.30 -18.72 -23.18
CA LEU A 276 21.12 -19.55 -23.14
C LEU A 276 20.45 -19.64 -24.52
N LEU A 277 20.18 -18.50 -25.14
CA LEU A 277 19.53 -18.43 -26.47
C LEU A 277 20.37 -19.12 -27.52
N GLN A 278 21.70 -18.93 -27.51
CA GLN A 278 22.63 -19.62 -28.40
C GLN A 278 22.55 -21.13 -28.16
N SER A 279 22.61 -21.57 -26.89
CA SER A 279 22.53 -22.98 -26.57
C SER A 279 21.20 -23.64 -26.98
N ILE A 280 20.07 -22.91 -26.90
CA ILE A 280 18.76 -23.38 -27.38
C ILE A 280 18.81 -23.56 -28.90
N THR A 281 19.36 -22.59 -29.62
CA THR A 281 19.49 -22.68 -31.09
C THR A 281 20.36 -23.86 -31.50
N ASP A 282 21.48 -24.10 -30.79
CA ASP A 282 22.39 -25.19 -31.08
C ASP A 282 21.76 -26.58 -30.85
N THR A 283 20.67 -26.66 -30.04
CA THR A 283 19.90 -27.93 -29.88
C THR A 283 18.92 -28.19 -31.04
N GLY A 284 18.81 -27.28 -32.00
CA GLY A 284 17.85 -27.37 -33.10
C GLY A 284 16.41 -27.02 -32.74
N LEU A 285 16.14 -26.58 -31.51
CA LEU A 285 14.80 -26.10 -31.08
C LEU A 285 14.45 -24.79 -31.78
N LYS A 286 13.27 -24.78 -32.42
CA LYS A 286 12.79 -23.59 -33.12
C LYS A 286 12.04 -22.66 -32.16
N LEU A 287 12.53 -21.44 -32.03
CA LEU A 287 11.91 -20.41 -31.24
C LEU A 287 10.66 -19.85 -31.95
N ARG A 288 9.59 -19.60 -31.19
CA ARG A 288 8.37 -18.92 -31.64
C ARG A 288 8.34 -17.48 -31.18
N ASP A 289 8.57 -17.26 -29.91
CA ASP A 289 8.52 -15.93 -29.27
C ASP A 289 9.38 -15.91 -28.01
N ILE A 290 9.78 -14.71 -27.58
CA ILE A 290 10.53 -14.47 -26.35
C ILE A 290 9.83 -13.40 -25.55
N LYS A 291 9.45 -13.72 -24.31
CA LYS A 291 8.82 -12.79 -23.38
C LYS A 291 9.63 -12.69 -22.10
N THR A 292 9.66 -11.51 -21.51
CA THR A 292 10.21 -11.32 -20.17
C THR A 292 9.10 -10.94 -19.21
N GLU A 293 8.96 -11.71 -18.13
CA GLU A 293 8.12 -11.34 -16.99
C GLU A 293 9.02 -10.86 -15.86
N GLN A 294 8.64 -9.75 -15.26
CA GLN A 294 9.27 -9.28 -14.03
C GLN A 294 8.39 -9.67 -12.84
N SER A 295 9.01 -10.12 -11.75
CA SER A 295 8.28 -10.31 -10.49
C SER A 295 7.62 -9.00 -10.10
N ASN A 296 6.33 -9.04 -9.81
CA ASN A 296 5.58 -7.96 -9.22
C ASN A 296 5.69 -8.04 -7.69
N LEU A 297 5.22 -7.00 -6.99
CA LEU A 297 5.20 -7.00 -5.53
C LEU A 297 4.40 -8.17 -4.94
N GLU A 298 3.44 -8.72 -5.70
CA GLU A 298 2.63 -9.86 -5.26
C GLU A 298 3.46 -11.13 -5.02
N LYS A 299 4.33 -11.48 -5.98
CA LYS A 299 5.21 -12.64 -5.84
C LYS A 299 6.19 -12.47 -4.67
N ILE A 300 6.70 -11.25 -4.50
CA ILE A 300 7.58 -10.88 -3.39
C ILE A 300 6.85 -10.98 -2.05
N PHE A 301 5.64 -10.44 -1.96
CA PHE A 301 4.82 -10.50 -0.74
C PHE A 301 4.51 -11.94 -0.33
N VAL A 302 4.09 -12.78 -1.28
CA VAL A 302 3.78 -14.19 -1.01
C VAL A 302 5.01 -14.94 -0.49
N SER A 303 6.20 -14.70 -1.04
CA SER A 303 7.44 -15.32 -0.54
C SER A 303 7.77 -14.88 0.88
N LEU A 304 7.70 -13.57 1.16
CA LEU A 304 7.99 -13.02 2.49
C LEU A 304 7.06 -13.56 3.57
N VAL A 305 5.75 -13.67 3.26
CA VAL A 305 4.76 -14.18 4.23
C VAL A 305 4.93 -15.68 4.45
N ARG A 306 5.30 -16.47 3.42
CA ARG A 306 5.55 -17.91 3.56
C ARG A 306 6.80 -18.19 4.39
N GLU A 307 7.92 -17.56 4.08
CA GLU A 307 9.18 -17.72 4.82
C GLU A 307 9.01 -17.40 6.32
N ASN A 308 8.16 -16.42 6.65
CA ASN A 308 7.90 -16.04 8.05
C ASN A 308 6.90 -16.96 8.78
N ASN A 309 6.16 -17.81 8.06
CA ASN A 309 5.23 -18.79 8.65
C ASN A 309 5.88 -20.17 8.86
N GLU A 310 7.06 -20.42 8.29
CA GLU A 310 7.81 -21.67 8.40
C GLU A 310 8.87 -21.65 9.52
N VAL A 311 9.05 -20.51 10.20
CA VAL A 311 9.90 -20.31 11.37
C VAL A 311 9.03 -20.25 12.63
#